data_ce917a697335bc7fa1009cf0cccde791
#
_entry.id   ce917a697335bc7fa1009cf0cccde791
#
_cell.length_a   1.000
_cell.length_b   1.000
_cell.length_c   1.000
_cell.angle_alpha   90.00
_cell.angle_beta   90.00
_cell.angle_gamma   90.00
#
_symmetry.space_group_name_H-M   'P 1'
#
loop_
_entity.id
_entity.type
_entity.pdbx_description
1 polymer ?
#
loop_
_entity_poly.entity_id
_entity_poly.type
_entity_poly.pdbx_seq_one_letter_code
_entity_poly.pdbx_strand_id
1 'polypeptide(L)'
;MRHKGTPEHYFMANFANESKPSYYYHMNPKISMREKVGYSLGDVAANLVFQMMMIFQLKFYTDIFGLDGAVAGSVLLIARVADAFIDPLAGILSDRTQTRWGKYRPWVLWTALPFCVFYMLAFYNPSIEDKTMVAVYATVSYVLLMTMYSFNNTPYSSLGGVMTGDIKERTSITSIRFVGSTIAQFVVQGLTLPLVSRFGNGDDRMGWFYTVSLYAAVAFVCLVVAFWSSRERITPPPQQEMNIRRDVSDLLGNVPWRAMFVLTLFVFITLALWGSAMSFYFQNYVDPYALSAFLCRLGFDTDASQAYSVGFSLFNTVGAITQFFGVILLSNFLANRYGKRSTFIACLSLTAFFTALFYLPSVSNIQTIFLLGILKSLAYAPTVPLLWAMIGDVADHIEYVNERRATGFCFSGVVYALKTGLGLGGAFAGLLLSAFGYVSGASVVQSDMAVEGIRLVSSVVPAILFAAGVTALFYYPITKEFNEKMQNELSIRRTHQNGDPHR
;
A
#
# COMPACT_ATOMS: atom_id res chain seq x y z
N MET A 1 -26.99 -42.90 68.85
CA MET A 1 -25.72 -42.11 68.99
C MET A 1 -25.60 -41.25 67.70
N ARG A 2 -25.61 -39.94 67.89
CA ARG A 2 -25.56 -38.93 66.85
C ARG A 2 -24.10 -38.72 66.35
N HIS A 3 -23.81 -38.81 65.14
CA HIS A 3 -22.59 -38.24 64.55
C HIS A 3 -22.91 -36.96 63.81
N LYS A 4 -22.40 -35.86 64.29
CA LYS A 4 -22.44 -34.53 63.71
C LYS A 4 -21.43 -34.51 62.57
N GLY A 5 -21.90 -34.24 61.33
CA GLY A 5 -21.08 -33.86 60.17
C GLY A 5 -20.67 -32.40 60.30
N THR A 6 -19.40 -32.13 60.13
CA THR A 6 -18.75 -30.81 60.23
C THR A 6 -19.12 -29.89 59.08
N PRO A 7 -19.16 -28.53 59.26
CA PRO A 7 -19.65 -27.56 58.29
C PRO A 7 -18.76 -27.35 57.01
N GLU A 8 -17.65 -28.05 56.91
CA GLU A 8 -16.68 -27.83 55.82
C GLU A 8 -17.08 -28.42 54.45
N HIS A 9 -18.00 -29.37 54.42
CA HIS A 9 -18.47 -29.96 53.15
C HIS A 9 -19.54 -29.15 52.41
N TYR A 10 -20.17 -28.18 53.04
CA TYR A 10 -21.15 -27.30 52.36
C TYR A 10 -20.53 -26.07 51.70
N PHE A 11 -19.28 -25.74 52.03
CA PHE A 11 -18.61 -24.55 51.44
C PHE A 11 -17.94 -24.86 50.13
N MET A 12 -17.55 -26.12 49.90
CA MET A 12 -16.87 -26.52 48.62
C MET A 12 -17.83 -26.84 47.47
N ALA A 13 -19.13 -27.11 47.75
CA ALA A 13 -20.09 -27.44 46.74
C ALA A 13 -20.72 -26.19 46.02
N ASN A 14 -20.62 -25.00 46.63
CA ASN A 14 -21.15 -23.75 46.06
C ASN A 14 -20.17 -22.96 45.22
N PHE A 15 -18.87 -23.28 45.25
CA PHE A 15 -17.87 -22.63 44.36
C PHE A 15 -17.72 -23.28 43.02
N ALA A 16 -18.35 -24.44 42.76
CA ALA A 16 -18.33 -25.10 41.46
C ALA A 16 -19.40 -24.59 40.47
N ASN A 17 -20.23 -23.63 40.87
CA ASN A 17 -21.33 -23.14 40.08
C ASN A 17 -21.33 -21.61 39.84
N GLU A 18 -20.20 -20.95 40.14
CA GLU A 18 -19.98 -19.59 39.65
C GLU A 18 -19.59 -19.67 38.17
N SER A 19 -20.58 -19.39 37.37
CA SER A 19 -20.54 -18.97 35.98
C SER A 19 -19.12 -18.68 35.48
N LYS A 20 -18.50 -19.66 34.80
CA LYS A 20 -17.51 -19.36 33.80
C LYS A 20 -18.14 -18.31 32.87
N PRO A 21 -17.50 -17.16 32.67
CA PRO A 21 -18.08 -16.16 31.78
C PRO A 21 -18.35 -16.85 30.44
N SER A 22 -19.59 -16.79 29.99
CA SER A 22 -20.11 -17.33 28.74
C SER A 22 -19.49 -16.67 27.50
N TYR A 23 -18.23 -16.26 27.58
CA TYR A 23 -17.38 -15.79 26.48
C TYR A 23 -16.77 -16.94 25.69
N TYR A 24 -17.15 -18.20 26.00
CA TYR A 24 -16.56 -19.36 25.36
C TYR A 24 -17.36 -19.81 24.15
N TYR A 25 -16.70 -19.65 23.02
CA TYR A 25 -16.74 -20.56 21.88
C TYR A 25 -18.15 -20.95 21.39
N HIS A 26 -18.86 -20.01 20.82
CA HIS A 26 -19.50 -20.39 19.58
C HIS A 26 -18.36 -20.81 18.65
N MET A 27 -18.26 -22.11 18.34
CA MET A 27 -17.37 -22.65 17.33
C MET A 27 -17.45 -21.69 16.14
N ASN A 28 -16.39 -20.90 15.90
CA ASN A 28 -16.36 -19.93 14.82
C ASN A 28 -16.57 -20.74 13.54
N PRO A 29 -17.70 -20.61 12.86
CA PRO A 29 -17.94 -21.36 11.63
C PRO A 29 -16.85 -20.95 10.65
N LYS A 30 -16.19 -21.94 10.03
CA LYS A 30 -15.20 -21.69 8.97
C LYS A 30 -15.82 -20.73 7.97
N ILE A 31 -15.11 -19.66 7.67
CA ILE A 31 -15.58 -18.70 6.68
C ILE A 31 -15.57 -19.35 5.32
N SER A 32 -16.69 -19.27 4.62
CA SER A 32 -16.82 -19.88 3.30
C SER A 32 -15.87 -19.22 2.30
N MET A 33 -15.38 -19.97 1.31
CA MET A 33 -14.53 -19.43 0.27
C MET A 33 -15.21 -18.28 -0.51
N ARG A 34 -16.53 -18.38 -0.71
CA ARG A 34 -17.33 -17.31 -1.34
C ARG A 34 -17.27 -16.00 -0.56
N GLU A 35 -17.33 -16.06 0.77
CA GLU A 35 -17.21 -14.89 1.62
C GLU A 35 -15.80 -14.30 1.61
N LYS A 36 -14.75 -15.15 1.64
CA LYS A 36 -13.36 -14.72 1.56
C LYS A 36 -13.06 -14.00 0.23
N VAL A 37 -13.48 -14.61 -0.88
CA VAL A 37 -13.32 -14.01 -2.22
C VAL A 37 -14.15 -12.74 -2.34
N GLY A 38 -15.41 -12.77 -1.92
CA GLY A 38 -16.28 -11.60 -1.98
C GLY A 38 -15.75 -10.44 -1.15
N TYR A 39 -15.24 -10.70 0.06
CA TYR A 39 -14.56 -9.68 0.86
C TYR A 39 -13.30 -9.13 0.15
N SER A 40 -12.48 -9.98 -0.46
CA SER A 40 -11.26 -9.55 -1.15
C SER A 40 -11.51 -8.61 -2.35
N LEU A 41 -12.73 -8.61 -2.91
CA LEU A 41 -13.10 -7.65 -3.97
C LEU A 41 -13.05 -6.19 -3.50
N GLY A 42 -13.20 -5.93 -2.19
CA GLY A 42 -12.96 -4.59 -1.66
C GLY A 42 -11.52 -4.12 -1.84
N ASP A 43 -10.53 -5.02 -1.71
CA ASP A 43 -9.13 -4.68 -2.04
C ASP A 43 -8.91 -4.51 -3.55
N VAL A 44 -9.62 -5.26 -4.38
CA VAL A 44 -9.59 -5.04 -5.84
C VAL A 44 -10.06 -3.63 -6.15
N ALA A 45 -11.19 -3.20 -5.61
CA ALA A 45 -11.73 -1.85 -5.81
C ALA A 45 -10.76 -0.77 -5.33
N ALA A 46 -10.24 -0.91 -4.09
CA ALA A 46 -9.29 0.03 -3.51
C ALA A 46 -8.01 0.14 -4.34
N ASN A 47 -7.48 -1.00 -4.85
CA ASN A 47 -6.25 -1.03 -5.61
C ASN A 47 -6.42 -0.56 -7.06
N LEU A 48 -7.59 -0.73 -7.69
CA LEU A 48 -7.87 -0.09 -8.98
C LEU A 48 -7.68 1.43 -8.91
N VAL A 49 -8.14 2.06 -7.83
CA VAL A 49 -7.97 3.50 -7.62
C VAL A 49 -6.54 3.84 -7.18
N PHE A 50 -6.01 3.10 -6.20
CA PHE A 50 -4.69 3.36 -5.61
C PHE A 50 -3.56 3.29 -6.65
N GLN A 51 -3.55 2.27 -7.50
CA GLN A 51 -2.53 2.09 -8.54
C GLN A 51 -2.63 3.21 -9.60
N MET A 52 -3.84 3.63 -9.95
CA MET A 52 -4.04 4.77 -10.87
C MET A 52 -3.47 6.06 -10.29
N MET A 53 -3.74 6.34 -9.02
CA MET A 53 -3.19 7.53 -8.34
C MET A 53 -1.66 7.48 -8.25
N MET A 54 -1.08 6.31 -8.01
CA MET A 54 0.36 6.16 -7.84
C MET A 54 1.16 6.33 -9.12
N ILE A 55 0.63 5.82 -10.23
CA ILE A 55 1.39 5.73 -11.49
C ILE A 55 1.01 6.87 -12.44
N PHE A 56 -0.28 7.20 -12.53
CA PHE A 56 -0.79 8.02 -13.62
C PHE A 56 -1.29 9.40 -13.17
N GLN A 57 -1.52 9.66 -11.87
CA GLN A 57 -2.13 10.93 -11.44
C GLN A 57 -1.26 12.13 -11.79
N LEU A 58 0.05 12.08 -11.51
CA LEU A 58 0.96 13.16 -11.85
C LEU A 58 0.97 13.41 -13.37
N LYS A 59 1.10 12.34 -14.15
CA LYS A 59 1.07 12.41 -15.62
C LYS A 59 -0.24 12.99 -16.14
N PHE A 60 -1.37 12.61 -15.59
CA PHE A 60 -2.67 13.15 -15.97
C PHE A 60 -2.73 14.67 -15.73
N TYR A 61 -2.22 15.13 -14.60
CA TYR A 61 -2.20 16.56 -14.27
C TYR A 61 -1.23 17.36 -15.14
N THR A 62 -0.08 16.81 -15.49
CA THR A 62 0.88 17.52 -16.37
C THR A 62 0.44 17.47 -17.83
N ASP A 63 0.11 16.31 -18.37
CA ASP A 63 -0.05 16.10 -19.81
C ASP A 63 -1.48 16.40 -20.28
N ILE A 64 -2.51 16.13 -19.46
CA ILE A 64 -3.91 16.31 -19.83
C ILE A 64 -4.49 17.63 -19.29
N PHE A 65 -4.16 18.00 -18.05
CA PHE A 65 -4.57 19.29 -17.48
C PHE A 65 -3.61 20.43 -17.89
N GLY A 66 -2.39 20.11 -18.33
CA GLY A 66 -1.38 21.11 -18.70
C GLY A 66 -0.85 21.90 -17.50
N LEU A 67 -0.93 21.34 -16.29
CA LEU A 67 -0.38 21.96 -15.09
C LEU A 67 1.13 21.81 -15.06
N ASP A 68 1.83 22.83 -14.56
CA ASP A 68 3.25 22.73 -14.28
C ASP A 68 3.52 21.60 -13.27
N GLY A 69 4.66 20.90 -13.42
CA GLY A 69 5.02 19.77 -12.57
C GLY A 69 5.05 20.10 -11.08
N ALA A 70 5.51 21.33 -10.71
CA ALA A 70 5.52 21.77 -9.32
C ALA A 70 4.11 21.99 -8.78
N VAL A 71 3.20 22.55 -9.59
CA VAL A 71 1.78 22.71 -9.22
C VAL A 71 1.12 21.36 -9.07
N ALA A 72 1.32 20.45 -10.02
CA ALA A 72 0.77 19.09 -9.97
C ALA A 72 1.31 18.32 -8.74
N GLY A 73 2.60 18.39 -8.45
CA GLY A 73 3.20 17.82 -7.24
C GLY A 73 2.63 18.40 -5.96
N SER A 74 2.35 19.72 -5.93
CA SER A 74 1.74 20.39 -4.78
C SER A 74 0.31 19.91 -4.53
N VAL A 75 -0.48 19.66 -5.57
CA VAL A 75 -1.83 19.08 -5.47
C VAL A 75 -1.77 17.71 -4.79
N LEU A 76 -0.81 16.86 -5.20
CA LEU A 76 -0.63 15.54 -4.60
C LEU A 76 -0.25 15.64 -3.13
N LEU A 77 0.63 16.60 -2.77
CA LEU A 77 1.06 16.82 -1.40
C LEU A 77 -0.10 17.32 -0.51
N ILE A 78 -0.86 18.32 -0.96
CA ILE A 78 -2.02 18.87 -0.23
C ILE A 78 -3.01 17.76 0.11
N ALA A 79 -3.33 16.91 -0.85
CA ALA A 79 -4.26 15.80 -0.63
C ALA A 79 -3.72 14.80 0.42
N ARG A 80 -2.40 14.55 0.46
CA ARG A 80 -1.79 13.68 1.47
C ARG A 80 -1.77 14.30 2.86
N VAL A 81 -1.57 15.60 2.95
CA VAL A 81 -1.69 16.31 4.23
C VAL A 81 -3.13 16.24 4.74
N ALA A 82 -4.12 16.44 3.86
CA ALA A 82 -5.53 16.28 4.22
C ALA A 82 -5.84 14.85 4.71
N ASP A 83 -5.33 13.82 4.01
CA ASP A 83 -5.52 12.39 4.35
C ASP A 83 -5.04 12.06 5.77
N ALA A 84 -3.95 12.68 6.22
CA ALA A 84 -3.42 12.49 7.57
C ALA A 84 -4.41 12.86 8.70
N PHE A 85 -5.32 13.81 8.43
CA PHE A 85 -6.38 14.20 9.36
C PHE A 85 -7.67 13.40 9.13
N ILE A 86 -7.94 13.01 7.90
CA ILE A 86 -9.17 12.31 7.50
C ILE A 86 -9.17 10.86 7.96
N ASP A 87 -8.02 10.16 7.91
CA ASP A 87 -7.92 8.75 8.32
C ASP A 87 -8.32 8.49 9.78
N PRO A 88 -7.80 9.24 10.78
CA PRO A 88 -8.25 9.09 12.16
C PRO A 88 -9.73 9.39 12.33
N LEU A 89 -10.24 10.40 11.61
CA LEU A 89 -11.67 10.77 11.63
C LEU A 89 -12.53 9.62 11.09
N ALA A 90 -12.15 9.01 9.96
CA ALA A 90 -12.83 7.87 9.39
C ALA A 90 -12.84 6.67 10.35
N GLY A 91 -11.72 6.42 11.04
CA GLY A 91 -11.63 5.40 12.09
C GLY A 91 -12.60 5.66 13.25
N ILE A 92 -12.55 6.85 13.83
CA ILE A 92 -13.43 7.24 14.97
C ILE A 92 -14.92 7.16 14.61
N LEU A 93 -15.29 7.67 13.42
CA LEU A 93 -16.68 7.63 12.98
C LEU A 93 -17.16 6.21 12.72
N SER A 94 -16.33 5.36 12.10
CA SER A 94 -16.69 3.97 11.87
C SER A 94 -16.82 3.17 13.16
N ASP A 95 -15.95 3.42 14.16
CA ASP A 95 -16.01 2.75 15.46
C ASP A 95 -17.26 3.12 16.27
N ARG A 96 -17.77 4.36 16.11
CA ARG A 96 -18.97 4.85 16.76
C ARG A 96 -20.27 4.48 16.04
N THR A 97 -20.15 4.00 14.81
CA THR A 97 -21.32 3.63 14.00
C THR A 97 -21.98 2.36 14.54
N GLN A 98 -23.29 2.38 14.71
CA GLN A 98 -24.11 1.24 15.09
C GLN A 98 -25.31 1.14 14.18
N THR A 99 -25.37 0.11 13.35
CA THR A 99 -26.50 -0.12 12.44
C THR A 99 -26.92 -1.58 12.46
N ARG A 100 -28.09 -1.88 11.88
CA ARG A 100 -28.57 -3.24 11.67
C ARG A 100 -27.65 -4.11 10.80
N TRP A 101 -26.73 -3.49 10.05
CA TRP A 101 -25.79 -4.18 9.16
C TRP A 101 -24.40 -4.37 9.79
N GLY A 102 -24.17 -3.84 10.99
CA GLY A 102 -22.90 -3.83 11.70
C GLY A 102 -22.31 -2.41 11.84
N LYS A 103 -21.04 -2.33 12.22
CA LYS A 103 -20.30 -1.07 12.40
C LYS A 103 -19.61 -0.63 11.11
N TYR A 104 -18.88 -1.54 10.47
CA TYR A 104 -17.95 -1.25 9.38
C TYR A 104 -18.55 -1.49 8.00
N ARG A 105 -19.39 -2.54 7.86
CA ARG A 105 -20.04 -2.87 6.58
C ARG A 105 -20.84 -1.72 5.95
N PRO A 106 -21.65 -0.93 6.70
CA PRO A 106 -22.40 0.17 6.13
C PRO A 106 -21.53 1.18 5.41
N TRP A 107 -20.34 1.47 5.95
CA TRP A 107 -19.40 2.42 5.36
C TRP A 107 -18.93 1.98 3.97
N VAL A 108 -18.64 0.68 3.79
CA VAL A 108 -18.24 0.13 2.49
C VAL A 108 -19.31 0.40 1.43
N LEU A 109 -20.60 0.27 1.79
CA LEU A 109 -21.70 0.52 0.86
C LEU A 109 -21.99 2.02 0.68
N TRP A 110 -22.07 2.79 1.77
CA TRP A 110 -22.41 4.22 1.72
C TRP A 110 -21.39 5.04 0.95
N THR A 111 -20.13 4.69 1.07
CA THR A 111 -19.04 5.38 0.38
C THR A 111 -18.80 4.85 -1.03
N ALA A 112 -19.34 3.69 -1.42
CA ALA A 112 -19.07 3.08 -2.73
C ALA A 112 -19.42 4.02 -3.89
N LEU A 113 -20.61 4.62 -3.89
CA LEU A 113 -21.03 5.53 -4.96
C LEU A 113 -20.23 6.84 -4.96
N PRO A 114 -20.13 7.61 -3.84
CA PRO A 114 -19.31 8.82 -3.80
C PRO A 114 -17.85 8.58 -4.18
N PHE A 115 -17.26 7.46 -3.71
CA PHE A 115 -15.88 7.07 -4.06
C PHE A 115 -15.69 6.94 -5.56
N CYS A 116 -16.57 6.21 -6.25
CA CYS A 116 -16.51 6.04 -7.70
C CYS A 116 -16.76 7.35 -8.45
N VAL A 117 -17.69 8.18 -7.99
CA VAL A 117 -17.97 9.50 -8.60
C VAL A 117 -16.75 10.41 -8.48
N PHE A 118 -16.14 10.54 -7.30
CA PHE A 118 -14.96 11.38 -7.15
C PHE A 118 -13.73 10.80 -7.86
N TYR A 119 -13.65 9.47 -8.02
CA TYR A 119 -12.62 8.85 -8.85
C TYR A 119 -12.75 9.29 -10.33
N MET A 120 -13.97 9.27 -10.88
CA MET A 120 -14.22 9.76 -12.22
C MET A 120 -13.93 11.27 -12.34
N LEU A 121 -14.33 12.08 -11.38
CA LEU A 121 -14.09 13.52 -11.38
C LEU A 121 -12.59 13.86 -11.29
N ALA A 122 -11.79 13.10 -10.56
CA ALA A 122 -10.34 13.32 -10.45
C ALA A 122 -9.59 13.09 -11.78
N PHE A 123 -10.21 12.38 -12.74
CA PHE A 123 -9.70 12.11 -14.08
C PHE A 123 -10.58 12.69 -15.19
N TYR A 124 -11.47 13.60 -14.86
CA TYR A 124 -12.27 14.34 -15.83
C TYR A 124 -11.65 15.72 -16.09
N ASN A 125 -11.38 16.04 -17.35
CA ASN A 125 -10.91 17.38 -17.74
C ASN A 125 -12.10 18.29 -18.07
N PRO A 126 -12.39 19.30 -17.22
CA PRO A 126 -13.54 20.19 -17.44
C PRO A 126 -13.32 21.23 -18.54
N SER A 127 -12.20 21.17 -19.30
CA SER A 127 -11.86 22.09 -20.38
C SER A 127 -11.83 23.57 -19.97
N ILE A 128 -11.37 23.85 -18.75
CA ILE A 128 -11.20 25.21 -18.22
C ILE A 128 -9.88 25.78 -18.78
N GLU A 129 -9.92 27.01 -19.30
CA GLU A 129 -8.73 27.67 -19.87
C GLU A 129 -7.80 28.26 -18.79
N ASP A 130 -8.34 28.72 -17.66
CA ASP A 130 -7.56 29.29 -16.57
C ASP A 130 -6.86 28.17 -15.78
N LYS A 131 -5.53 28.16 -15.86
CA LYS A 131 -4.65 27.20 -15.17
C LYS A 131 -4.83 27.22 -13.65
N THR A 132 -5.15 28.36 -13.06
CA THR A 132 -5.40 28.46 -11.62
C THR A 132 -6.68 27.73 -11.24
N MET A 133 -7.74 27.92 -12.02
CA MET A 133 -9.01 27.20 -11.80
C MET A 133 -8.86 25.70 -12.05
N VAL A 134 -8.04 25.27 -13.03
CA VAL A 134 -7.72 23.86 -13.22
C VAL A 134 -6.99 23.28 -12.02
N ALA A 135 -6.00 24.02 -11.44
CA ALA A 135 -5.29 23.58 -10.25
C ALA A 135 -6.22 23.47 -9.02
N VAL A 136 -7.14 24.42 -8.85
CA VAL A 136 -8.18 24.35 -7.79
C VAL A 136 -9.08 23.13 -8.00
N TYR A 137 -9.56 22.92 -9.23
CA TYR A 137 -10.38 21.76 -9.56
C TYR A 137 -9.65 20.45 -9.28
N ALA A 138 -8.39 20.32 -9.72
CA ALA A 138 -7.54 19.16 -9.47
C ALA A 138 -7.38 18.91 -7.97
N THR A 139 -7.11 19.98 -7.18
CA THR A 139 -6.94 19.87 -5.74
C THR A 139 -8.22 19.39 -5.07
N VAL A 140 -9.35 20.05 -5.36
CA VAL A 140 -10.65 19.72 -4.73
C VAL A 140 -11.08 18.30 -5.10
N SER A 141 -11.06 17.93 -6.39
CA SER A 141 -11.47 16.60 -6.83
C SER A 141 -10.60 15.50 -6.25
N TYR A 142 -9.27 15.72 -6.15
CA TYR A 142 -8.35 14.75 -5.59
C TYR A 142 -8.46 14.63 -4.06
N VAL A 143 -8.63 15.74 -3.34
CA VAL A 143 -8.89 15.71 -1.88
C VAL A 143 -10.20 14.99 -1.58
N LEU A 144 -11.27 15.22 -2.35
CA LEU A 144 -12.54 14.52 -2.19
C LEU A 144 -12.39 13.01 -2.49
N LEU A 145 -11.64 12.64 -3.53
CA LEU A 145 -11.33 11.25 -3.81
C LEU A 145 -10.60 10.59 -2.65
N MET A 146 -9.52 11.23 -2.13
CA MET A 146 -8.76 10.72 -0.99
C MET A 146 -9.62 10.60 0.26
N THR A 147 -10.48 11.58 0.51
CA THR A 147 -11.44 11.55 1.62
C THR A 147 -12.35 10.32 1.53
N MET A 148 -12.95 10.09 0.37
CA MET A 148 -13.83 8.91 0.20
C MET A 148 -13.03 7.60 0.21
N TYR A 149 -11.79 7.59 -0.30
CA TYR A 149 -10.88 6.46 -0.18
C TYR A 149 -10.67 6.09 1.29
N SER A 150 -10.37 7.06 2.15
CA SER A 150 -10.15 6.84 3.59
C SER A 150 -11.41 6.38 4.31
N PHE A 151 -12.57 6.99 4.03
CA PHE A 151 -13.87 6.57 4.59
C PHE A 151 -14.34 5.20 4.08
N ASN A 152 -13.84 4.72 2.96
CA ASN A 152 -14.09 3.37 2.46
C ASN A 152 -13.09 2.36 3.02
N ASN A 153 -11.80 2.62 2.83
CA ASN A 153 -10.71 1.65 3.06
C ASN A 153 -10.41 1.42 4.55
N THR A 154 -10.57 2.44 5.42
CA THR A 154 -10.33 2.29 6.86
C THR A 154 -11.37 1.37 7.51
N PRO A 155 -12.69 1.58 7.35
CA PRO A 155 -13.70 0.64 7.83
C PRO A 155 -13.61 -0.74 7.17
N TYR A 156 -13.31 -0.80 5.87
CA TYR A 156 -13.10 -2.07 5.16
C TYR A 156 -11.96 -2.89 5.77
N SER A 157 -10.85 -2.26 6.09
CA SER A 157 -9.72 -2.94 6.75
C SER A 157 -10.09 -3.42 8.15
N SER A 158 -10.83 -2.61 8.91
CA SER A 158 -11.34 -2.94 10.24
C SER A 158 -12.34 -4.09 10.21
N LEU A 159 -13.18 -4.17 9.17
CA LEU A 159 -14.12 -5.26 8.93
C LEU A 159 -13.43 -6.61 8.92
N GLY A 160 -12.25 -6.73 8.27
CA GLY A 160 -11.47 -7.97 8.26
C GLY A 160 -11.10 -8.48 9.65
N GLY A 161 -10.89 -7.56 10.60
CA GLY A 161 -10.59 -7.88 12.00
C GLY A 161 -11.77 -8.47 12.79
N VAL A 162 -13.02 -8.15 12.40
CA VAL A 162 -14.26 -8.56 13.10
C VAL A 162 -15.02 -9.67 12.37
N MET A 163 -14.55 -10.12 11.22
CA MET A 163 -15.14 -11.26 10.50
C MET A 163 -14.89 -12.60 11.21
N THR A 164 -13.72 -12.77 11.85
CA THR A 164 -13.36 -14.02 12.54
C THR A 164 -12.37 -13.78 13.67
N GLY A 165 -12.51 -14.58 14.74
CA GLY A 165 -11.54 -14.68 15.83
C GLY A 165 -10.44 -15.72 15.59
N ASP A 166 -10.59 -16.59 14.60
CA ASP A 166 -9.61 -17.63 14.29
C ASP A 166 -8.43 -17.04 13.52
N ILE A 167 -7.22 -17.21 14.06
CA ILE A 167 -5.98 -16.71 13.45
C ILE A 167 -5.72 -17.34 12.07
N LYS A 168 -6.03 -18.63 11.90
CA LYS A 168 -5.85 -19.34 10.61
C LYS A 168 -6.80 -18.80 9.53
N GLU A 169 -8.06 -18.60 9.90
CA GLU A 169 -9.07 -18.01 9.01
C GLU A 169 -8.71 -16.56 8.65
N ARG A 170 -8.26 -15.75 9.61
CA ARG A 170 -7.78 -14.38 9.38
C ARG A 170 -6.59 -14.35 8.42
N THR A 171 -5.62 -15.25 8.58
CA THR A 171 -4.48 -15.38 7.66
C THR A 171 -4.95 -15.77 6.26
N SER A 172 -5.90 -16.71 6.16
CA SER A 172 -6.48 -17.12 4.87
C SER A 172 -7.19 -15.96 4.16
N ILE A 173 -7.99 -15.15 4.89
CA ILE A 173 -8.64 -13.95 4.35
C ILE A 173 -7.58 -12.97 3.82
N THR A 174 -6.55 -12.68 4.60
CA THR A 174 -5.48 -11.76 4.23
C THR A 174 -4.74 -12.23 2.98
N SER A 175 -4.46 -13.53 2.86
CA SER A 175 -3.82 -14.10 1.67
C SER A 175 -4.66 -13.91 0.41
N ILE A 176 -5.98 -14.14 0.48
CA ILE A 176 -6.89 -13.94 -0.66
C ILE A 176 -7.01 -12.44 -1.02
N ARG A 177 -6.99 -11.54 -0.03
CA ARG A 177 -6.92 -10.09 -0.24
C ARG A 177 -5.69 -9.70 -1.07
N PHE A 178 -4.50 -10.24 -0.72
CA PHE A 178 -3.27 -9.99 -1.48
C PHE A 178 -3.36 -10.46 -2.93
N VAL A 179 -4.00 -11.60 -3.18
CA VAL A 179 -4.25 -12.06 -4.56
C VAL A 179 -5.15 -11.06 -5.30
N GLY A 180 -6.24 -10.60 -4.67
CA GLY A 180 -7.14 -9.61 -5.25
C GLY A 180 -6.44 -8.28 -5.59
N SER A 181 -5.65 -7.74 -4.65
CA SER A 181 -4.88 -6.50 -4.88
C SER A 181 -3.85 -6.66 -5.98
N THR A 182 -3.19 -7.82 -6.09
CA THR A 182 -2.23 -8.13 -7.15
C THR A 182 -2.92 -8.18 -8.52
N ILE A 183 -4.12 -8.78 -8.62
CA ILE A 183 -4.91 -8.78 -9.86
C ILE A 183 -5.25 -7.35 -10.28
N ALA A 184 -5.73 -6.51 -9.37
CA ALA A 184 -6.02 -5.11 -9.67
C ALA A 184 -4.76 -4.34 -10.13
N GLN A 185 -3.61 -4.59 -9.50
CA GLN A 185 -2.33 -4.04 -9.92
C GLN A 185 -1.98 -4.42 -11.36
N PHE A 186 -2.10 -5.71 -11.73
CA PHE A 186 -1.88 -6.15 -13.12
C PHE A 186 -2.83 -5.50 -14.11
N VAL A 187 -4.10 -5.38 -13.76
CA VAL A 187 -5.11 -4.73 -14.61
C VAL A 187 -4.73 -3.27 -14.85
N VAL A 188 -4.42 -2.50 -13.81
CA VAL A 188 -4.06 -1.09 -13.97
C VAL A 188 -2.75 -0.92 -14.71
N GLN A 189 -1.72 -1.66 -14.36
CA GLN A 189 -0.40 -1.50 -14.97
C GLN A 189 -0.36 -1.98 -16.44
N GLY A 190 -1.09 -3.05 -16.76
CA GLY A 190 -1.08 -3.65 -18.07
C GLY A 190 -2.11 -3.05 -19.06
N LEU A 191 -3.27 -2.63 -18.57
CA LEU A 191 -4.39 -2.29 -19.46
C LEU A 191 -4.70 -0.80 -19.55
N THR A 192 -4.26 0.04 -18.60
CA THR A 192 -4.69 1.46 -18.55
C THR A 192 -4.34 2.20 -19.83
N LEU A 193 -3.07 2.25 -20.23
CA LEU A 193 -2.67 3.01 -21.41
C LEU A 193 -3.22 2.44 -22.72
N PRO A 194 -3.23 1.11 -22.96
CA PRO A 194 -3.92 0.52 -24.10
C PRO A 194 -5.42 0.88 -24.17
N LEU A 195 -6.11 0.89 -23.02
CA LEU A 195 -7.52 1.29 -22.97
C LEU A 195 -7.71 2.79 -23.24
N VAL A 196 -6.84 3.64 -22.68
CA VAL A 196 -6.84 5.09 -22.94
C VAL A 196 -6.68 5.36 -24.43
N SER A 197 -5.70 4.74 -25.07
CA SER A 197 -5.47 4.88 -26.51
C SER A 197 -6.67 4.39 -27.33
N ARG A 198 -7.24 3.23 -26.98
CA ARG A 198 -8.37 2.64 -27.71
C ARG A 198 -9.66 3.43 -27.56
N PHE A 199 -9.99 3.88 -26.34
CA PHE A 199 -11.23 4.63 -26.09
C PHE A 199 -11.11 6.09 -26.51
N GLY A 200 -9.91 6.64 -26.52
CA GLY A 200 -9.66 8.03 -26.89
C GLY A 200 -9.81 8.30 -28.38
N ASN A 201 -9.51 7.31 -29.25
CA ASN A 201 -9.56 7.50 -30.72
C ASN A 201 -8.88 8.80 -31.21
N GLY A 202 -7.77 9.19 -30.55
CA GLY A 202 -7.05 10.45 -30.84
C GLY A 202 -7.38 11.60 -29.87
N ASP A 203 -8.38 11.47 -28.99
CA ASP A 203 -8.63 12.39 -27.87
C ASP A 203 -8.26 11.73 -26.54
N ASP A 204 -7.06 12.01 -26.04
CA ASP A 204 -6.56 11.45 -24.79
C ASP A 204 -7.45 11.83 -23.58
N ARG A 205 -8.08 13.01 -23.59
CA ARG A 205 -8.97 13.46 -22.48
C ARG A 205 -10.14 12.48 -22.31
N MET A 206 -10.79 12.14 -23.42
CA MET A 206 -11.90 11.18 -23.43
C MET A 206 -11.41 9.76 -23.14
N GLY A 207 -10.22 9.39 -23.64
CA GLY A 207 -9.59 8.10 -23.37
C GLY A 207 -9.41 7.85 -21.88
N TRP A 208 -8.85 8.82 -21.15
CA TRP A 208 -8.70 8.75 -19.69
C TRP A 208 -10.03 8.66 -18.99
N PHE A 209 -10.98 9.52 -19.33
CA PHE A 209 -12.31 9.54 -18.69
C PHE A 209 -13.05 8.21 -18.84
N TYR A 210 -13.09 7.64 -20.06
CA TYR A 210 -13.78 6.36 -20.28
C TYR A 210 -13.07 5.18 -19.60
N THR A 211 -11.73 5.17 -19.60
CA THR A 211 -10.96 4.12 -18.92
C THR A 211 -11.20 4.16 -17.41
N VAL A 212 -11.16 5.34 -16.79
CA VAL A 212 -11.43 5.51 -15.36
C VAL A 212 -12.88 5.22 -15.03
N SER A 213 -13.83 5.58 -15.90
CA SER A 213 -15.25 5.25 -15.73
C SER A 213 -15.48 3.74 -15.73
N LEU A 214 -14.80 3.00 -16.60
CA LEU A 214 -14.83 1.54 -16.60
C LEU A 214 -14.30 0.97 -15.27
N TYR A 215 -13.14 1.45 -14.81
CA TYR A 215 -12.57 1.02 -13.53
C TYR A 215 -13.46 1.40 -12.35
N ALA A 216 -14.08 2.57 -12.36
CA ALA A 216 -15.01 3.00 -11.34
C ALA A 216 -16.27 2.11 -11.31
N ALA A 217 -16.80 1.72 -12.46
CA ALA A 217 -17.93 0.79 -12.53
C ALA A 217 -17.56 -0.59 -11.96
N VAL A 218 -16.38 -1.12 -12.32
CA VAL A 218 -15.87 -2.38 -11.77
C VAL A 218 -15.66 -2.26 -10.25
N ALA A 219 -15.05 -1.17 -9.79
CA ALA A 219 -14.83 -0.92 -8.36
C ALA A 219 -16.14 -0.84 -7.58
N PHE A 220 -17.16 -0.16 -8.14
CA PHE A 220 -18.49 -0.09 -7.54
C PHE A 220 -19.10 -1.48 -7.34
N VAL A 221 -19.10 -2.31 -8.40
CA VAL A 221 -19.59 -3.69 -8.33
C VAL A 221 -18.83 -4.49 -7.28
N CYS A 222 -17.49 -4.39 -7.26
CA CYS A 222 -16.63 -5.05 -6.28
C CYS A 222 -16.98 -4.64 -4.83
N LEU A 223 -17.19 -3.35 -4.56
CA LEU A 223 -17.56 -2.85 -3.23
C LEU A 223 -18.95 -3.32 -2.80
N VAL A 224 -19.92 -3.32 -3.71
CA VAL A 224 -21.26 -3.84 -3.44
C VAL A 224 -21.20 -5.34 -3.11
N VAL A 225 -20.45 -6.13 -3.88
CA VAL A 225 -20.27 -7.57 -3.61
C VAL A 225 -19.53 -7.77 -2.29
N ALA A 226 -18.51 -6.98 -1.99
CA ALA A 226 -17.79 -7.04 -0.71
C ALA A 226 -18.72 -6.78 0.48
N PHE A 227 -19.62 -5.79 0.38
CA PHE A 227 -20.65 -5.54 1.39
C PHE A 227 -21.59 -6.72 1.56
N TRP A 228 -22.11 -7.30 0.47
CA TRP A 228 -23.10 -8.37 0.54
C TRP A 228 -22.52 -9.69 1.04
N SER A 229 -21.27 -9.98 0.69
CA SER A 229 -20.60 -11.24 1.05
C SER A 229 -20.07 -11.26 2.47
N SER A 230 -19.69 -10.10 3.03
CA SER A 230 -19.04 -10.02 4.35
C SER A 230 -20.06 -9.98 5.50
N ARG A 231 -19.67 -10.54 6.67
CA ARG A 231 -20.49 -10.47 7.89
C ARG A 231 -19.59 -10.17 9.10
N GLU A 232 -20.03 -9.24 9.94
CA GLU A 232 -19.40 -8.96 11.24
C GLU A 232 -19.88 -10.01 12.24
N ARG A 233 -18.92 -10.72 12.89
CA ARG A 233 -19.22 -11.78 13.86
C ARG A 233 -18.69 -11.49 15.25
N ILE A 234 -17.73 -10.58 15.35
CA ILE A 234 -17.05 -10.25 16.60
C ILE A 234 -17.35 -8.80 16.96
N THR A 235 -17.80 -8.60 18.17
CA THR A 235 -17.85 -7.26 18.77
C THR A 235 -16.49 -7.02 19.42
N PRO A 236 -15.70 -6.02 19.00
CA PRO A 236 -14.45 -5.68 19.66
C PRO A 236 -14.69 -5.38 21.12
N PRO A 237 -13.84 -5.85 22.05
CA PRO A 237 -13.91 -5.46 23.45
C PRO A 237 -13.80 -3.93 23.57
N PRO A 238 -14.44 -3.31 24.60
CA PRO A 238 -14.26 -1.89 24.85
C PRO A 238 -12.78 -1.58 24.96
N GLN A 239 -12.33 -0.53 24.26
CA GLN A 239 -10.92 -0.16 24.20
C GLN A 239 -10.39 0.04 25.63
N GLN A 240 -9.28 -0.65 25.96
CA GLN A 240 -8.49 -0.32 27.15
C GLN A 240 -8.11 1.17 27.08
N GLU A 241 -8.16 1.86 28.20
CA GLU A 241 -7.73 3.27 28.30
C GLU A 241 -6.28 3.39 27.77
N MET A 242 -6.16 3.88 26.53
CA MET A 242 -4.87 4.10 25.90
C MET A 242 -4.28 5.42 26.39
N ASN A 243 -3.16 5.37 27.03
CA ASN A 243 -2.39 6.57 27.33
C ASN A 243 -1.55 6.96 26.10
N ILE A 244 -2.21 7.60 25.12
CA ILE A 244 -1.63 7.96 23.82
C ILE A 244 -0.29 8.69 23.98
N ARG A 245 -0.17 9.61 24.97
CA ARG A 245 1.06 10.38 25.18
C ARG A 245 2.23 9.49 25.57
N ARG A 246 1.99 8.49 26.42
CA ARG A 246 3.02 7.54 26.86
C ARG A 246 3.38 6.57 25.75
N ASP A 247 2.39 6.06 25.02
CA ASP A 247 2.60 5.13 23.92
C ASP A 247 3.40 5.79 22.78
N VAL A 248 3.12 7.04 22.43
CA VAL A 248 3.92 7.84 21.48
C VAL A 248 5.35 8.08 21.99
N SER A 249 5.52 8.39 23.29
CA SER A 249 6.85 8.58 23.88
C SER A 249 7.68 7.29 23.82
N ASP A 250 7.06 6.15 24.14
CA ASP A 250 7.71 4.83 24.09
C ASP A 250 8.14 4.44 22.67
N LEU A 251 7.32 4.77 21.66
CA LEU A 251 7.68 4.57 20.25
C LEU A 251 8.85 5.45 19.82
N LEU A 252 8.76 6.75 20.10
CA LEU A 252 9.82 7.69 19.73
C LEU A 252 11.14 7.42 20.44
N GLY A 253 11.10 6.84 21.65
CA GLY A 253 12.28 6.36 22.38
C GLY A 253 12.87 5.06 21.81
N ASN A 254 12.08 4.27 21.06
CA ASN A 254 12.49 2.96 20.57
C ASN A 254 13.32 3.07 19.27
N VAL A 255 14.62 2.75 19.36
CA VAL A 255 15.54 2.83 18.22
C VAL A 255 15.12 1.95 17.04
N PRO A 256 14.77 0.65 17.21
CA PRO A 256 14.26 -0.18 16.13
C PRO A 256 13.05 0.42 15.43
N TRP A 257 12.11 0.99 16.18
CA TRP A 257 10.92 1.61 15.59
C TRP A 257 11.27 2.84 14.73
N ARG A 258 12.14 3.73 15.24
CA ARG A 258 12.61 4.90 14.47
C ARG A 258 13.31 4.48 13.17
N ALA A 259 14.14 3.45 13.22
CA ALA A 259 14.81 2.92 12.04
C ALA A 259 13.79 2.41 11.00
N MET A 260 12.76 1.67 11.42
CA MET A 260 11.70 1.19 10.54
C MET A 260 10.82 2.31 9.99
N PHE A 261 10.55 3.35 10.80
CA PHE A 261 9.81 4.53 10.36
C PHE A 261 10.55 5.26 9.23
N VAL A 262 11.84 5.56 9.43
CA VAL A 262 12.68 6.25 8.44
C VAL A 262 12.87 5.39 7.19
N LEU A 263 13.13 4.10 7.35
CA LEU A 263 13.22 3.15 6.23
C LEU A 263 11.94 3.19 5.38
N THR A 264 10.79 3.03 6.03
CA THR A 264 9.49 2.99 5.34
C THR A 264 9.23 4.31 4.61
N LEU A 265 9.51 5.43 5.25
CA LEU A 265 9.37 6.75 4.64
C LEU A 265 10.17 6.85 3.34
N PHE A 266 11.47 6.55 3.37
CA PHE A 266 12.33 6.62 2.18
C PHE A 266 11.94 5.61 1.10
N VAL A 267 11.61 4.37 1.46
CA VAL A 267 11.16 3.35 0.50
C VAL A 267 9.91 3.82 -0.24
N PHE A 268 8.91 4.36 0.47
CA PHE A 268 7.66 4.76 -0.16
C PHE A 268 7.76 6.11 -0.90
N ILE A 269 8.62 7.03 -0.46
CA ILE A 269 9.01 8.21 -1.28
C ILE A 269 9.56 7.73 -2.62
N THR A 270 10.51 6.78 -2.57
CA THR A 270 11.17 6.27 -3.78
C THR A 270 10.21 5.55 -4.70
N LEU A 271 9.31 4.73 -4.16
CA LEU A 271 8.32 4.00 -4.97
C LEU A 271 7.38 4.94 -5.71
N ALA A 272 6.86 5.97 -5.03
CA ALA A 272 5.97 6.94 -5.65
C ALA A 272 6.69 7.79 -6.71
N LEU A 273 7.90 8.26 -6.40
CA LEU A 273 8.72 9.02 -7.32
C LEU A 273 9.07 8.20 -8.55
N TRP A 274 9.60 6.99 -8.36
CA TRP A 274 10.01 6.11 -9.46
C TRP A 274 8.82 5.67 -10.31
N GLY A 275 7.70 5.30 -9.68
CA GLY A 275 6.48 4.88 -10.39
C GLY A 275 5.95 5.97 -11.32
N SER A 276 5.92 7.23 -10.85
CA SER A 276 5.52 8.38 -11.66
C SER A 276 6.56 8.71 -12.73
N ALA A 277 7.85 8.75 -12.39
CA ALA A 277 8.93 9.17 -13.28
C ALA A 277 9.11 8.21 -14.48
N MET A 278 8.92 6.91 -14.28
CA MET A 278 9.09 5.92 -15.35
C MET A 278 8.11 6.09 -16.52
N SER A 279 6.92 6.65 -16.30
CA SER A 279 6.00 6.97 -17.37
C SER A 279 6.56 8.08 -18.27
N PHE A 280 7.19 9.11 -17.70
CA PHE A 280 7.86 10.17 -18.44
C PHE A 280 9.14 9.67 -19.13
N TYR A 281 9.88 8.75 -18.50
CA TYR A 281 11.07 8.12 -19.10
C TYR A 281 10.71 7.37 -20.38
N PHE A 282 9.68 6.53 -20.36
CA PHE A 282 9.24 5.81 -21.55
C PHE A 282 8.66 6.73 -22.64
N GLN A 283 8.03 7.83 -22.26
CA GLN A 283 7.42 8.75 -23.23
C GLN A 283 8.43 9.69 -23.89
N ASN A 284 9.42 10.20 -23.13
CA ASN A 284 10.26 11.30 -23.58
C ASN A 284 11.73 10.91 -23.83
N TYR A 285 12.20 9.78 -23.25
CA TYR A 285 13.58 9.34 -23.42
C TYR A 285 13.69 8.13 -24.35
N VAL A 286 12.81 7.15 -24.24
CA VAL A 286 12.89 5.91 -25.02
C VAL A 286 12.50 6.19 -26.49
N ASP A 287 13.32 5.70 -27.45
CA ASP A 287 13.02 5.82 -28.88
C ASP A 287 11.78 4.99 -29.25
N PRO A 288 10.70 5.64 -29.76
CA PRO A 288 9.45 4.95 -30.09
C PRO A 288 9.60 3.94 -31.23
N TYR A 289 10.51 4.18 -32.19
CA TYR A 289 10.76 3.25 -33.30
C TYR A 289 11.49 2.00 -32.84
N ALA A 290 12.52 2.15 -31.99
CA ALA A 290 13.23 1.03 -31.41
C ALA A 290 12.33 0.20 -30.48
N LEU A 291 11.46 0.88 -29.72
CA LEU A 291 10.48 0.23 -28.85
C LEU A 291 9.44 -0.55 -29.65
N SER A 292 8.87 0.05 -30.72
CA SER A 292 7.94 -0.64 -31.65
C SER A 292 8.61 -1.87 -32.28
N ALA A 293 9.83 -1.74 -32.80
CA ALA A 293 10.58 -2.87 -33.36
C ALA A 293 10.81 -4.00 -32.34
N PHE A 294 11.09 -3.65 -31.08
CA PHE A 294 11.22 -4.63 -30.01
C PHE A 294 9.91 -5.35 -29.71
N LEU A 295 8.80 -4.59 -29.62
CA LEU A 295 7.45 -5.13 -29.37
C LEU A 295 6.98 -6.05 -30.50
N CYS A 296 7.21 -5.66 -31.78
CA CYS A 296 6.90 -6.50 -32.94
C CYS A 296 7.65 -7.84 -32.91
N ARG A 297 8.91 -7.86 -32.45
CA ARG A 297 9.67 -9.12 -32.26
C ARG A 297 9.07 -10.02 -31.18
N LEU A 298 8.36 -9.46 -30.22
CA LEU A 298 7.63 -10.21 -29.17
C LEU A 298 6.22 -10.63 -29.61
N GLY A 299 5.79 -10.27 -30.83
CA GLY A 299 4.49 -10.63 -31.38
C GLY A 299 3.38 -9.60 -31.14
N PHE A 300 3.71 -8.41 -30.65
CA PHE A 300 2.76 -7.30 -30.55
C PHE A 300 2.80 -6.48 -31.83
N ASP A 301 1.68 -6.43 -32.54
CA ASP A 301 1.56 -5.59 -33.74
C ASP A 301 1.33 -4.13 -33.32
N THR A 302 2.42 -3.36 -33.21
CA THR A 302 2.41 -1.98 -32.72
C THR A 302 3.26 -1.08 -33.63
N ASP A 303 2.72 0.08 -33.97
CA ASP A 303 3.47 1.16 -34.62
C ASP A 303 4.15 2.10 -33.59
N ALA A 304 4.95 3.04 -34.05
CA ALA A 304 5.65 3.98 -33.19
C ALA A 304 4.72 4.87 -32.37
N SER A 305 3.49 5.12 -32.82
CA SER A 305 2.52 5.96 -32.12
C SER A 305 1.93 5.25 -30.90
N GLN A 306 1.81 3.94 -30.94
CA GLN A 306 1.28 3.10 -29.88
C GLN A 306 2.39 2.49 -28.98
N ALA A 307 3.66 2.56 -29.44
CA ALA A 307 4.79 1.90 -28.78
C ALA A 307 4.92 2.29 -27.31
N TYR A 308 4.73 3.55 -26.95
CA TYR A 308 4.77 4.01 -25.57
C TYR A 308 3.74 3.29 -24.71
N SER A 309 2.47 3.27 -25.13
CA SER A 309 1.38 2.72 -24.29
C SER A 309 1.53 1.21 -24.08
N VAL A 310 1.86 0.46 -25.13
CA VAL A 310 2.06 -0.99 -25.04
C VAL A 310 3.37 -1.33 -24.34
N GLY A 311 4.47 -0.63 -24.66
CA GLY A 311 5.79 -0.88 -24.09
C GLY A 311 5.86 -0.58 -22.59
N PHE A 312 5.33 0.54 -22.12
CA PHE A 312 5.28 0.88 -20.71
C PHE A 312 4.38 -0.09 -19.93
N SER A 313 3.21 -0.45 -20.48
CA SER A 313 2.32 -1.44 -19.87
C SER A 313 2.97 -2.81 -19.77
N LEU A 314 3.67 -3.26 -20.82
CA LEU A 314 4.41 -4.53 -20.82
C LEU A 314 5.55 -4.50 -19.78
N PHE A 315 6.31 -3.40 -19.71
CA PHE A 315 7.39 -3.21 -18.72
C PHE A 315 6.88 -3.35 -17.29
N ASN A 316 5.80 -2.66 -16.96
CA ASN A 316 5.19 -2.75 -15.61
C ASN A 316 4.64 -4.14 -15.32
N THR A 317 3.96 -4.77 -16.30
CA THR A 317 3.40 -6.12 -16.15
C THR A 317 4.50 -7.16 -15.92
N VAL A 318 5.57 -7.12 -16.71
CA VAL A 318 6.74 -8.01 -16.54
C VAL A 318 7.40 -7.78 -15.17
N GLY A 319 7.55 -6.52 -14.76
CA GLY A 319 8.07 -6.17 -13.44
C GLY A 319 7.22 -6.72 -12.30
N ALA A 320 5.91 -6.58 -12.39
CA ALA A 320 4.97 -7.08 -11.38
C ALA A 320 4.94 -8.61 -11.31
N ILE A 321 4.97 -9.31 -12.46
CA ILE A 321 5.09 -10.78 -12.51
C ILE A 321 6.39 -11.23 -11.85
N THR A 322 7.51 -10.59 -12.21
CA THR A 322 8.82 -10.89 -11.63
C THR A 322 8.84 -10.68 -10.12
N GLN A 323 8.25 -9.58 -9.64
CA GLN A 323 8.14 -9.30 -8.22
C GLN A 323 7.28 -10.36 -7.51
N PHE A 324 6.15 -10.75 -8.09
CA PHE A 324 5.26 -11.78 -7.51
C PHE A 324 6.00 -13.12 -7.30
N PHE A 325 6.68 -13.62 -8.33
CA PHE A 325 7.47 -14.85 -8.21
C PHE A 325 8.67 -14.66 -7.27
N GLY A 326 9.32 -13.51 -7.30
CA GLY A 326 10.42 -13.18 -6.40
C GLY A 326 9.99 -13.19 -4.92
N VAL A 327 8.80 -12.68 -4.59
CA VAL A 327 8.23 -12.75 -3.24
C VAL A 327 8.06 -14.20 -2.80
N ILE A 328 7.48 -15.06 -3.63
CA ILE A 328 7.19 -16.45 -3.28
C ILE A 328 8.48 -17.27 -3.12
N LEU A 329 9.42 -17.13 -4.06
CA LEU A 329 10.59 -17.99 -4.14
C LEU A 329 11.73 -17.53 -3.22
N LEU A 330 11.96 -16.20 -3.12
CA LEU A 330 13.18 -15.69 -2.48
C LEU A 330 12.95 -15.22 -1.04
N SER A 331 11.76 -14.71 -0.68
CA SER A 331 11.59 -14.02 0.60
C SER A 331 11.87 -14.93 1.80
N ASN A 332 11.19 -16.07 1.87
CA ASN A 332 11.36 -17.02 2.98
C ASN A 332 12.73 -17.70 2.95
N PHE A 333 13.22 -18.05 1.75
CA PHE A 333 14.51 -18.70 1.60
C PHE A 333 15.66 -17.82 2.12
N LEU A 334 15.71 -16.57 1.69
CA LEU A 334 16.76 -15.64 2.08
C LEU A 334 16.63 -15.23 3.57
N ALA A 335 15.40 -14.94 4.04
CA ALA A 335 15.16 -14.55 5.42
C ALA A 335 15.55 -15.63 6.42
N ASN A 336 15.25 -16.91 6.13
CA ASN A 336 15.60 -18.02 6.99
C ASN A 336 17.11 -18.28 7.02
N ARG A 337 17.79 -18.12 5.86
CA ARG A 337 19.22 -18.37 5.75
C ARG A 337 20.07 -17.25 6.36
N TYR A 338 19.80 -16.00 6.03
CA TYR A 338 20.64 -14.85 6.36
C TYR A 338 20.05 -13.92 7.43
N GLY A 339 18.80 -14.15 7.84
CA GLY A 339 18.04 -13.27 8.74
C GLY A 339 17.37 -12.10 7.99
N LYS A 340 16.29 -11.57 8.58
CA LYS A 340 15.44 -10.53 7.96
C LYS A 340 16.22 -9.24 7.65
N ARG A 341 16.98 -8.73 8.65
CA ARG A 341 17.77 -7.49 8.52
C ARG A 341 18.80 -7.56 7.38
N SER A 342 19.64 -8.58 7.36
CA SER A 342 20.72 -8.75 6.37
C SER A 342 20.13 -8.93 4.97
N THR A 343 19.07 -9.72 4.85
CA THR A 343 18.36 -9.91 3.57
C THR A 343 17.78 -8.59 3.07
N PHE A 344 17.14 -7.80 3.95
CA PHE A 344 16.57 -6.52 3.56
C PHE A 344 17.64 -5.54 3.07
N ILE A 345 18.75 -5.42 3.81
CA ILE A 345 19.90 -4.57 3.42
C ILE A 345 20.43 -4.99 2.05
N ALA A 346 20.71 -6.27 1.84
CA ALA A 346 21.26 -6.78 0.56
C ALA A 346 20.29 -6.54 -0.60
N CYS A 347 19.02 -6.89 -0.43
CA CYS A 347 17.99 -6.75 -1.45
C CYS A 347 17.71 -5.28 -1.81
N LEU A 348 17.61 -4.40 -0.81
CA LEU A 348 17.37 -2.97 -1.06
C LEU A 348 18.61 -2.29 -1.68
N SER A 349 19.82 -2.69 -1.29
CA SER A 349 21.07 -2.21 -1.91
C SER A 349 21.19 -2.64 -3.38
N LEU A 350 20.84 -3.89 -3.70
CA LEU A 350 20.78 -4.37 -5.08
C LEU A 350 19.69 -3.63 -5.88
N THR A 351 18.54 -3.35 -5.25
CA THR A 351 17.48 -2.57 -5.87
C THR A 351 17.96 -1.15 -6.19
N ALA A 352 18.65 -0.48 -5.26
CA ALA A 352 19.25 0.83 -5.48
C ALA A 352 20.27 0.79 -6.63
N PHE A 353 21.13 -0.22 -6.64
CA PHE A 353 22.13 -0.41 -7.70
C PHE A 353 21.48 -0.59 -9.07
N PHE A 354 20.53 -1.52 -9.23
CA PHE A 354 19.86 -1.71 -10.51
C PHE A 354 19.03 -0.48 -10.90
N THR A 355 18.46 0.26 -9.96
CA THR A 355 17.75 1.52 -10.24
C THR A 355 18.73 2.59 -10.76
N ALA A 356 19.91 2.73 -10.18
CA ALA A 356 20.93 3.65 -10.68
C ALA A 356 21.37 3.33 -12.11
N LEU A 357 21.46 2.05 -12.47
CA LEU A 357 21.85 1.60 -13.80
C LEU A 357 20.88 2.00 -14.90
N PHE A 358 19.61 2.41 -14.59
CA PHE A 358 18.70 2.95 -15.61
C PHE A 358 19.19 4.24 -16.28
N TYR A 359 20.22 4.88 -15.71
CA TYR A 359 20.87 6.03 -16.33
C TYR A 359 21.76 5.66 -17.53
N LEU A 360 22.28 4.43 -17.61
CA LEU A 360 23.29 4.02 -18.60
C LEU A 360 22.73 3.65 -19.99
N PRO A 361 21.56 3.00 -20.14
CA PRO A 361 21.08 2.58 -21.46
C PRO A 361 20.88 3.75 -22.40
N SER A 362 21.26 3.59 -23.67
CA SER A 362 20.90 4.51 -24.73
C SER A 362 19.40 4.42 -25.05
N VAL A 363 18.88 5.44 -25.71
CA VAL A 363 17.43 5.59 -26.06
C VAL A 363 16.87 4.39 -26.82
N SER A 364 17.68 3.70 -27.62
CA SER A 364 17.30 2.54 -28.45
C SER A 364 17.62 1.18 -27.82
N ASN A 365 18.28 1.14 -26.64
CA ASN A 365 18.65 -0.13 -26.00
C ASN A 365 17.52 -0.69 -25.11
N ILE A 366 16.39 -1.03 -25.73
CA ILE A 366 15.16 -1.47 -25.05
C ILE A 366 15.38 -2.75 -24.26
N GLN A 367 16.18 -3.68 -24.79
CA GLN A 367 16.44 -4.96 -24.11
C GLN A 367 17.09 -4.75 -22.74
N THR A 368 18.08 -3.86 -22.66
CA THR A 368 18.73 -3.52 -21.38
C THR A 368 17.78 -2.85 -20.40
N ILE A 369 16.90 -1.94 -20.86
CA ILE A 369 15.89 -1.30 -20.04
C ILE A 369 14.96 -2.35 -19.41
N PHE A 370 14.43 -3.29 -20.20
CA PHE A 370 13.58 -4.37 -19.70
C PHE A 370 14.33 -5.32 -18.74
N LEU A 371 15.57 -5.68 -19.07
CA LEU A 371 16.40 -6.52 -18.20
C LEU A 371 16.64 -5.86 -16.84
N LEU A 372 16.98 -4.56 -16.81
CA LEU A 372 17.15 -3.81 -15.57
C LEU A 372 15.84 -3.76 -14.77
N GLY A 373 14.69 -3.61 -15.43
CA GLY A 373 13.37 -3.67 -14.80
C GLY A 373 13.11 -5.01 -14.10
N ILE A 374 13.46 -6.12 -14.77
CA ILE A 374 13.35 -7.46 -14.20
C ILE A 374 14.30 -7.64 -13.01
N LEU A 375 15.57 -7.28 -13.15
CA LEU A 375 16.57 -7.42 -12.08
C LEU A 375 16.22 -6.56 -10.85
N LYS A 376 15.80 -5.31 -11.07
CA LYS A 376 15.32 -4.42 -10.01
C LYS A 376 14.10 -5.00 -9.28
N SER A 377 13.09 -5.49 -10.03
CA SER A 377 11.87 -6.05 -9.46
C SER A 377 12.16 -7.34 -8.67
N LEU A 378 13.06 -8.18 -9.16
CA LEU A 378 13.51 -9.40 -8.47
C LEU A 378 14.25 -9.08 -7.17
N ALA A 379 15.16 -8.08 -7.22
CA ALA A 379 15.90 -7.63 -6.05
C ALA A 379 14.99 -7.01 -4.99
N TYR A 380 13.98 -6.22 -5.42
CA TYR A 380 13.03 -5.58 -4.52
C TYR A 380 12.03 -6.55 -3.87
N ALA A 381 11.69 -7.65 -4.55
CA ALA A 381 10.62 -8.56 -4.15
C ALA A 381 10.68 -9.03 -2.69
N PRO A 382 11.84 -9.49 -2.13
CA PRO A 382 11.89 -9.94 -0.74
C PRO A 382 11.62 -8.84 0.29
N THR A 383 11.87 -7.57 -0.06
CA THR A 383 11.70 -6.46 0.89
C THR A 383 10.25 -6.22 1.30
N VAL A 384 9.29 -6.56 0.42
CA VAL A 384 7.85 -6.31 0.65
C VAL A 384 7.31 -7.07 1.88
N PRO A 385 7.37 -8.42 1.95
CA PRO A 385 6.90 -9.13 3.13
C PRO A 385 7.83 -8.93 4.34
N LEU A 386 9.13 -8.73 4.12
CA LEU A 386 10.08 -8.51 5.21
C LEU A 386 9.81 -7.21 5.95
N LEU A 387 9.37 -6.15 5.28
CA LEU A 387 8.98 -4.89 5.93
C LEU A 387 7.94 -5.14 7.03
N TRP A 388 6.85 -5.82 6.69
CA TRP A 388 5.77 -6.12 7.63
C TRP A 388 6.19 -7.09 8.74
N ALA A 389 7.03 -8.07 8.41
CA ALA A 389 7.57 -9.01 9.39
C ALA A 389 8.49 -8.31 10.41
N MET A 390 9.32 -7.37 9.95
CA MET A 390 10.23 -6.62 10.82
C MET A 390 9.48 -5.62 11.71
N ILE A 391 8.36 -5.06 11.26
CA ILE A 391 7.48 -4.24 12.11
C ILE A 391 6.89 -5.09 13.25
N GLY A 392 6.54 -6.35 12.97
CA GLY A 392 6.14 -7.32 14.00
C GLY A 392 7.25 -7.56 15.03
N ASP A 393 8.48 -7.74 14.58
CA ASP A 393 9.64 -7.91 15.48
C ASP A 393 9.89 -6.66 16.35
N VAL A 394 9.63 -5.46 15.82
CA VAL A 394 9.70 -4.20 16.60
C VAL A 394 8.61 -4.15 17.67
N ALA A 395 7.39 -4.60 17.37
CA ALA A 395 6.32 -4.67 18.36
C ALA A 395 6.65 -5.64 19.50
N ASP A 396 7.28 -6.78 19.18
CA ASP A 396 7.79 -7.73 20.19
C ASP A 396 8.98 -7.14 20.96
N HIS A 397 9.85 -6.34 20.32
CA HIS A 397 10.94 -5.64 21.01
C HIS A 397 10.42 -4.60 22.01
N ILE A 398 9.36 -3.87 21.68
CA ILE A 398 8.70 -2.93 22.60
C ILE A 398 8.14 -3.69 23.82
N GLU A 399 7.49 -4.83 23.60
CA GLU A 399 7.02 -5.70 24.68
C GLU A 399 8.17 -6.21 25.56
N TYR A 400 9.28 -6.60 24.92
CA TYR A 400 10.47 -7.12 25.59
C TYR A 400 11.12 -6.08 26.53
N VAL A 401 11.21 -4.82 26.09
CA VAL A 401 11.86 -3.72 26.83
C VAL A 401 10.92 -3.06 27.83
N ASN A 402 9.68 -2.80 27.45
CA ASN A 402 8.75 -1.97 28.23
C ASN A 402 7.71 -2.80 29.02
N GLU A 403 7.73 -4.14 28.87
CA GLU A 403 6.76 -5.08 29.45
C GLU A 403 5.29 -4.77 29.09
N ARG A 404 5.09 -3.96 28.06
CA ARG A 404 3.79 -3.51 27.54
C ARG A 404 3.72 -3.74 26.03
N ARG A 405 2.59 -4.24 25.57
CA ARG A 405 2.37 -4.51 24.15
C ARG A 405 1.62 -3.37 23.48
N ALA A 406 2.29 -2.60 22.65
CA ALA A 406 1.73 -1.48 21.87
C ALA A 406 1.71 -1.79 20.35
N THR A 407 1.31 -3.01 19.97
CA THR A 407 1.37 -3.50 18.58
C THR A 407 0.61 -2.59 17.62
N GLY A 408 -0.62 -2.21 17.94
CA GLY A 408 -1.45 -1.35 17.07
C GLY A 408 -0.81 0.01 16.82
N PHE A 409 -0.23 0.62 17.85
CA PHE A 409 0.47 1.90 17.74
C PHE A 409 1.76 1.80 16.91
N CYS A 410 2.51 0.70 17.07
CA CYS A 410 3.71 0.42 16.28
C CYS A 410 3.40 0.36 14.78
N PHE A 411 2.38 -0.42 14.41
CA PHE A 411 1.97 -0.58 13.02
C PHE A 411 1.37 0.71 12.43
N SER A 412 0.50 1.41 13.15
CA SER A 412 -0.11 2.65 12.66
C SER A 412 0.91 3.76 12.41
N GLY A 413 1.94 3.87 13.26
CA GLY A 413 3.01 4.83 13.01
C GLY A 413 3.83 4.54 11.75
N VAL A 414 4.07 3.25 11.43
CA VAL A 414 4.76 2.88 10.19
C VAL A 414 3.85 3.06 8.96
N VAL A 415 2.55 2.79 9.08
CA VAL A 415 1.57 3.10 8.02
C VAL A 415 1.49 4.61 7.76
N TYR A 416 1.62 5.44 8.81
CA TYR A 416 1.72 6.88 8.64
C TYR A 416 2.97 7.27 7.84
N ALA A 417 4.14 6.67 8.12
CA ALA A 417 5.37 6.90 7.33
C ALA A 417 5.19 6.47 5.86
N LEU A 418 4.52 5.34 5.62
CA LEU A 418 4.16 4.84 4.29
C LEU A 418 3.34 5.87 3.51
N LYS A 419 2.23 6.34 4.09
CA LYS A 419 1.34 7.32 3.43
C LYS A 419 2.02 8.64 3.17
N THR A 420 2.78 9.15 4.17
CA THR A 420 3.58 10.37 4.04
C THR A 420 4.62 10.22 2.94
N GLY A 421 5.30 9.07 2.88
CA GLY A 421 6.29 8.76 1.84
C GLY A 421 5.68 8.79 0.43
N LEU A 422 4.52 8.18 0.24
CA LEU A 422 3.81 8.20 -1.05
C LEU A 422 3.46 9.63 -1.49
N GLY A 423 3.02 10.48 -0.56
CA GLY A 423 2.70 11.88 -0.86
C GLY A 423 3.91 12.71 -1.23
N LEU A 424 4.97 12.60 -0.42
CA LEU A 424 6.24 13.31 -0.67
C LEU A 424 6.89 12.86 -1.99
N GLY A 425 6.82 11.55 -2.31
CA GLY A 425 7.39 11.01 -3.55
C GLY A 425 6.72 11.58 -4.80
N GLY A 426 5.38 11.67 -4.82
CA GLY A 426 4.66 12.30 -5.92
C GLY A 426 4.96 13.80 -6.05
N ALA A 427 5.04 14.52 -4.93
CA ALA A 427 5.41 15.93 -4.90
C ALA A 427 6.85 16.15 -5.40
N PHE A 428 7.81 15.32 -4.95
CA PHE A 428 9.21 15.41 -5.40
C PHE A 428 9.35 15.11 -6.88
N ALA A 429 8.58 14.16 -7.42
CA ALA A 429 8.57 13.88 -8.86
C ALA A 429 8.16 15.15 -9.64
N GLY A 430 7.07 15.80 -9.27
CA GLY A 430 6.58 17.00 -9.93
C GLY A 430 7.56 18.19 -9.80
N LEU A 431 8.09 18.43 -8.57
CA LEU A 431 9.04 19.50 -8.32
C LEU A 431 10.35 19.32 -9.11
N LEU A 432 10.89 18.10 -9.14
CA LEU A 432 12.12 17.82 -9.88
C LEU A 432 11.93 17.95 -11.38
N LEU A 433 10.83 17.46 -11.94
CA LEU A 433 10.51 17.62 -13.36
C LEU A 433 10.44 19.12 -13.73
N SER A 434 9.73 19.93 -12.93
CA SER A 434 9.65 21.37 -13.12
C SER A 434 11.02 22.05 -13.01
N ALA A 435 11.84 21.67 -12.02
CA ALA A 435 13.19 22.23 -11.82
C ALA A 435 14.12 21.97 -13.02
N PHE A 436 13.96 20.84 -13.70
CA PHE A 436 14.70 20.52 -14.93
C PHE A 436 14.05 21.10 -16.20
N GLY A 437 12.99 21.91 -16.06
CA GLY A 437 12.35 22.60 -17.19
C GLY A 437 11.44 21.72 -18.03
N TYR A 438 10.84 20.66 -17.43
CA TYR A 438 9.81 19.88 -18.10
C TYR A 438 8.61 20.76 -18.46
N VAL A 439 8.26 20.78 -19.74
CA VAL A 439 7.10 21.52 -20.25
C VAL A 439 5.91 20.58 -20.33
N SER A 440 4.84 20.94 -19.62
CA SER A 440 3.62 20.13 -19.56
C SER A 440 2.89 20.09 -20.90
N GLY A 441 2.34 18.92 -21.24
CA GLY A 441 1.58 18.67 -22.46
C GLY A 441 2.04 17.41 -23.20
N ALA A 442 1.10 16.56 -23.61
CA ALA A 442 1.39 15.26 -24.21
C ALA A 442 2.16 15.33 -25.55
N SER A 443 2.02 16.44 -26.29
CA SER A 443 2.62 16.63 -27.64
C SER A 443 3.84 17.54 -27.63
N VAL A 444 4.33 17.97 -26.46
CA VAL A 444 5.45 18.93 -26.37
C VAL A 444 6.78 18.19 -26.49
N VAL A 445 7.61 18.61 -27.44
CA VAL A 445 8.99 18.15 -27.53
C VAL A 445 9.80 18.77 -26.38
N GLN A 446 10.37 17.93 -25.54
CA GLN A 446 11.12 18.35 -24.37
C GLN A 446 12.53 18.85 -24.74
N SER A 447 13.06 19.79 -23.97
CA SER A 447 14.45 20.22 -24.10
C SER A 447 15.42 19.12 -23.61
N ASP A 448 16.67 19.16 -24.08
CA ASP A 448 17.71 18.21 -23.64
C ASP A 448 17.89 18.22 -22.10
N MET A 449 17.76 19.40 -21.47
CA MET A 449 17.82 19.53 -20.01
C MET A 449 16.66 18.83 -19.31
N ALA A 450 15.45 18.92 -19.87
CA ALA A 450 14.27 18.25 -19.33
C ALA A 450 14.38 16.72 -19.48
N VAL A 451 14.86 16.24 -20.65
CA VAL A 451 15.10 14.82 -20.88
C VAL A 451 16.15 14.27 -19.94
N GLU A 452 17.26 15.01 -19.71
CA GLU A 452 18.29 14.63 -18.73
C GLU A 452 17.73 14.62 -17.32
N GLY A 453 16.88 15.59 -16.95
CA GLY A 453 16.16 15.61 -15.69
C GLY A 453 15.27 14.37 -15.50
N ILE A 454 14.51 13.96 -16.52
CA ILE A 454 13.70 12.75 -16.51
C ILE A 454 14.57 11.50 -16.28
N ARG A 455 15.74 11.40 -16.92
CA ARG A 455 16.70 10.29 -16.70
C ARG A 455 17.17 10.24 -15.24
N LEU A 456 17.57 11.39 -14.69
CA LEU A 456 18.03 11.46 -13.29
C LEU A 456 16.91 11.10 -12.29
N VAL A 457 15.72 11.62 -12.49
CA VAL A 457 14.54 11.39 -11.63
C VAL A 457 14.05 9.94 -11.72
N SER A 458 14.32 9.25 -12.83
CA SER A 458 13.96 7.83 -13.01
C SER A 458 15.06 6.85 -12.59
N SER A 459 16.27 7.31 -12.28
CA SER A 459 17.43 6.46 -12.02
C SER A 459 18.22 6.85 -10.76
N VAL A 460 19.01 7.92 -10.82
CA VAL A 460 19.97 8.30 -9.77
C VAL A 460 19.25 8.76 -8.51
N VAL A 461 18.25 9.62 -8.64
CA VAL A 461 17.51 10.18 -7.48
C VAL A 461 16.83 9.06 -6.68
N PRO A 462 16.04 8.15 -7.27
CA PRO A 462 15.48 7.02 -6.55
C PRO A 462 16.53 6.10 -5.93
N ALA A 463 17.66 5.90 -6.61
CA ALA A 463 18.75 5.07 -6.08
C ALA A 463 19.36 5.67 -4.79
N ILE A 464 19.56 6.99 -4.76
CA ILE A 464 20.05 7.72 -3.56
C ILE A 464 19.03 7.58 -2.41
N LEU A 465 17.74 7.71 -2.69
CA LEU A 465 16.68 7.58 -1.67
C LEU A 465 16.60 6.14 -1.13
N PHE A 466 16.73 5.11 -1.99
CA PHE A 466 16.84 3.73 -1.51
C PHE A 466 18.09 3.54 -0.64
N ALA A 467 19.24 4.09 -1.05
CA ALA A 467 20.47 4.04 -0.25
C ALA A 467 20.29 4.73 1.11
N ALA A 468 19.58 5.87 1.18
CA ALA A 468 19.21 6.50 2.43
C ALA A 468 18.31 5.59 3.30
N GLY A 469 17.38 4.86 2.70
CA GLY A 469 16.61 3.83 3.40
C GLY A 469 17.49 2.69 3.95
N VAL A 470 18.48 2.26 3.18
CA VAL A 470 19.46 1.24 3.64
C VAL A 470 20.24 1.73 4.84
N THR A 471 20.65 3.01 4.88
CA THR A 471 21.41 3.56 6.03
C THR A 471 20.60 3.49 7.32
N ALA A 472 19.28 3.66 7.27
CA ALA A 472 18.41 3.50 8.45
C ALA A 472 18.48 2.09 9.06
N LEU A 473 18.67 1.05 8.24
CA LEU A 473 18.78 -0.34 8.71
C LEU A 473 20.07 -0.65 9.45
N PHE A 474 21.12 0.15 9.32
CA PHE A 474 22.31 -0.02 10.15
C PHE A 474 22.02 0.32 11.61
N TYR A 475 21.07 1.20 11.87
CA TYR A 475 20.58 1.54 13.21
C TYR A 475 19.51 0.58 13.74
N TYR A 476 19.08 -0.42 12.95
CA TYR A 476 18.13 -1.44 13.37
C TYR A 476 18.88 -2.60 14.07
N PRO A 477 18.78 -2.76 15.40
CA PRO A 477 19.64 -3.68 16.15
C PRO A 477 19.15 -5.12 16.15
N ILE A 478 17.91 -5.41 15.71
CA ILE A 478 17.32 -6.75 15.79
C ILE A 478 17.93 -7.64 14.72
N THR A 479 19.04 -8.34 15.08
CA THR A 479 19.65 -9.39 14.27
C THR A 479 18.86 -10.69 14.41
N LYS A 480 19.20 -11.70 13.58
CA LYS A 480 18.58 -13.05 13.67
C LYS A 480 18.75 -13.66 15.05
N GLU A 481 19.97 -13.65 15.57
CA GLU A 481 20.32 -14.21 16.88
C GLU A 481 19.61 -13.48 18.03
N PHE A 482 19.58 -12.15 17.96
CA PHE A 482 18.86 -11.33 18.96
C PHE A 482 17.35 -11.60 18.92
N ASN A 483 16.76 -11.73 17.72
CA ASN A 483 15.33 -12.01 17.56
C ASN A 483 14.96 -13.39 18.13
N GLU A 484 15.75 -14.42 17.85
CA GLU A 484 15.55 -15.76 18.39
C GLU A 484 15.62 -15.78 19.94
N LYS A 485 16.60 -15.08 20.52
CA LYS A 485 16.72 -14.94 21.98
C LYS A 485 15.52 -14.20 22.58
N MET A 486 15.13 -13.08 22.00
CA MET A 486 13.98 -12.27 22.41
C MET A 486 12.67 -13.08 22.38
N GLN A 487 12.43 -13.82 21.30
CA GLN A 487 11.23 -14.66 21.16
C GLN A 487 11.19 -15.77 22.21
N ASN A 488 12.33 -16.41 22.51
CA ASN A 488 12.41 -17.43 23.54
C ASN A 488 12.08 -16.85 24.92
N GLU A 489 12.65 -15.70 25.27
CA GLU A 489 12.37 -15.06 26.57
C GLU A 489 10.91 -14.60 26.66
N LEU A 490 10.36 -14.00 25.60
CA LEU A 490 8.94 -13.60 25.57
C LEU A 490 8.01 -14.81 25.69
N SER A 491 8.34 -15.94 25.06
CA SER A 491 7.55 -17.17 25.17
C SER A 491 7.48 -17.68 26.61
N ILE A 492 8.61 -17.66 27.34
CA ILE A 492 8.68 -18.03 28.74
C ILE A 492 7.86 -17.06 29.60
N ARG A 493 8.01 -15.73 29.43
CA ARG A 493 7.23 -14.74 30.19
C ARG A 493 5.72 -14.90 29.95
N ARG A 494 5.28 -15.10 28.72
CA ARG A 494 3.87 -15.29 28.36
C ARG A 494 3.29 -16.60 28.92
N THR A 495 4.10 -17.66 29.05
CA THR A 495 3.70 -18.93 29.68
C THR A 495 3.52 -18.77 31.20
N HIS A 496 4.42 -18.04 31.87
CA HIS A 496 4.29 -17.75 33.28
C HIS A 496 3.09 -16.85 33.61
N GLN A 497 2.78 -15.86 32.76
CA GLN A 497 1.61 -14.98 32.95
C GLN A 497 0.27 -15.70 32.72
N ASN A 498 0.23 -16.69 31.83
CA ASN A 498 -0.98 -17.50 31.57
C ASN A 498 -1.15 -18.65 32.59
N GLY A 499 -0.12 -18.97 33.37
CA GLY A 499 -0.13 -20.04 34.40
C GLY A 499 -0.45 -19.55 35.82
N ASP A 500 -0.61 -18.24 36.03
CA ASP A 500 -1.00 -17.67 37.33
C ASP A 500 -2.51 -17.36 37.35
N PRO A 501 -3.36 -18.17 38.02
CA PRO A 501 -4.80 -17.96 38.03
C PRO A 501 -5.25 -16.78 38.93
N HIS A 502 -4.32 -15.97 39.48
CA HIS A 502 -4.61 -14.92 40.45
C HIS A 502 -4.23 -13.49 40.02
N ARG A 503 -4.13 -13.21 38.69
CA ARG A 503 -4.07 -11.83 38.19
C ARG A 503 -5.19 -11.51 37.23
#